data_7f5651598b6f212efa6fe8c33702fa26
#
_entry.id   7f5651598b6f212efa6fe8c33702fa26
#
_cell.length_a   1.000
_cell.length_b   1.000
_cell.length_c   1.000
_cell.angle_alpha   90.00
_cell.angle_beta   90.00
_cell.angle_gamma   90.00
#
_symmetry.space_group_name_H-M   'P 1'
#
loop_
_entity.id
_entity.type
_entity.pdbx_description
1 polymer ?
#
loop_
_entity_poly.entity_id
_entity_poly.type
_entity_poly.pdbx_seq_one_letter_code
_entity_poly.pdbx_strand_id
1 'polypeptide(L)'
;MNDLLIYGMKGSPFVRKVQVVLAEKGLPYDFEMASPFPAPDWFVAINPAKRIPVLRDRSVGAEGVAGTIPDSSAICAYLERKYPRPALYPQDDFAFARALWLEEYADSELAARVGLGLFRPIVMARMFGREPDLERARKTLRQELPPIFDHLEASVAGREFLLGAALSIADIAVATQFVNFQHAGARLDAARWPSLAAYLERLHARPSFADCIAAEREFIPASELDL
;
A
#
# COMPACT_ATOMS: atom_id res chain seq x y z
N MET A 1 2.65 1.95 -25.72
CA MET A 1 3.62 2.11 -24.63
C MET A 1 3.26 3.39 -23.92
N ASN A 2 2.94 3.31 -22.63
CA ASN A 2 2.56 4.48 -21.83
C ASN A 2 3.82 5.25 -21.40
N ASP A 3 3.66 6.55 -21.08
CA ASP A 3 4.77 7.36 -20.57
C ASP A 3 5.22 6.90 -19.18
N LEU A 4 4.29 6.40 -18.38
CA LEU A 4 4.57 5.92 -17.02
C LEU A 4 4.76 4.41 -17.00
N LEU A 5 5.81 3.96 -16.33
CA LEU A 5 6.11 2.54 -16.10
C LEU A 5 6.42 2.32 -14.63
N ILE A 6 5.78 1.32 -14.02
CA ILE A 6 6.07 0.88 -12.64
C ILE A 6 6.89 -0.40 -12.67
N TYR A 7 8.01 -0.40 -11.98
CA TYR A 7 8.74 -1.59 -11.60
C TYR A 7 8.33 -2.03 -10.20
N GLY A 8 7.89 -3.29 -10.05
CA GLY A 8 7.42 -3.78 -8.75
C GLY A 8 6.98 -5.22 -8.75
N MET A 9 6.37 -5.65 -7.65
CA MET A 9 5.77 -6.97 -7.50
C MET A 9 4.33 -6.84 -7.02
N LYS A 10 3.46 -7.70 -7.53
CA LYS A 10 2.10 -7.87 -7.01
C LYS A 10 2.17 -8.28 -5.53
N GLY A 11 1.24 -7.80 -4.73
CA GLY A 11 1.19 -8.04 -3.28
C GLY A 11 2.07 -7.12 -2.44
N SER A 12 2.87 -6.24 -3.05
CA SER A 12 3.53 -5.17 -2.30
C SER A 12 2.54 -4.05 -1.99
N PRO A 13 2.33 -3.68 -0.72
CA PRO A 13 1.42 -2.60 -0.36
C PRO A 13 1.89 -1.24 -0.92
N PHE A 14 3.18 -1.04 -1.02
CA PHE A 14 3.77 0.19 -1.57
C PHE A 14 3.61 0.30 -3.10
N VAL A 15 3.69 -0.83 -3.81
CA VAL A 15 3.37 -0.88 -5.24
C VAL A 15 1.89 -0.59 -5.46
N ARG A 16 1.02 -1.23 -4.69
CA ARG A 16 -0.44 -1.02 -4.72
C ARG A 16 -0.80 0.44 -4.42
N LYS A 17 -0.14 1.09 -3.43
CA LYS A 17 -0.34 2.53 -3.16
C LYS A 17 -0.18 3.37 -4.42
N VAL A 18 0.89 3.17 -5.17
CA VAL A 18 1.13 3.89 -6.43
C VAL A 18 0.12 3.53 -7.51
N GLN A 19 -0.22 2.24 -7.64
CA GLN A 19 -1.23 1.79 -8.63
C GLN A 19 -2.60 2.39 -8.35
N VAL A 20 -3.03 2.45 -7.08
CA VAL A 20 -4.29 3.09 -6.68
C VAL A 20 -4.25 4.59 -6.99
N VAL A 21 -3.16 5.29 -6.68
CA VAL A 21 -2.99 6.72 -7.03
C VAL A 21 -3.11 6.94 -8.54
N LEU A 22 -2.48 6.11 -9.35
CA LEU A 22 -2.59 6.20 -10.82
C LEU A 22 -4.01 5.93 -11.30
N ALA A 23 -4.69 4.93 -10.76
CA ALA A 23 -6.07 4.62 -11.10
C ALA A 23 -7.04 5.74 -10.70
N GLU A 24 -6.93 6.30 -9.48
CA GLU A 24 -7.75 7.42 -9.02
C GLU A 24 -7.54 8.68 -9.88
N LYS A 25 -6.33 8.86 -10.43
CA LYS A 25 -6.00 9.97 -11.34
C LYS A 25 -6.34 9.66 -12.81
N GLY A 26 -6.78 8.43 -13.13
CA GLY A 26 -7.07 8.01 -14.51
C GLY A 26 -5.82 7.97 -15.40
N LEU A 27 -4.64 7.73 -14.83
CA LEU A 27 -3.37 7.72 -15.54
C LEU A 27 -3.01 6.32 -16.02
N PRO A 28 -2.89 6.09 -17.33
CA PRO A 28 -2.44 4.81 -17.87
C PRO A 28 -0.95 4.60 -17.59
N TYR A 29 -0.57 3.37 -17.30
CA TYR A 29 0.81 2.98 -17.04
C TYR A 29 1.10 1.58 -17.56
N ASP A 30 2.38 1.29 -17.81
CA ASP A 30 2.88 -0.05 -18.01
C ASP A 30 3.37 -0.62 -16.67
N PHE A 31 3.35 -1.94 -16.53
CA PHE A 31 3.85 -2.62 -15.33
C PHE A 31 4.88 -3.67 -15.71
N GLU A 32 6.04 -3.62 -15.06
CA GLU A 32 7.12 -4.59 -15.24
C GLU A 32 7.47 -5.22 -13.89
N MET A 33 7.46 -6.56 -13.86
CA MET A 33 7.82 -7.30 -12.65
C MET A 33 9.30 -7.10 -12.33
N ALA A 34 9.57 -6.60 -11.14
CA ALA A 34 10.92 -6.43 -10.61
C ALA A 34 11.00 -6.96 -9.19
N SER A 35 11.76 -8.03 -9.00
CA SER A 35 11.99 -8.60 -7.67
C SER A 35 13.08 -7.83 -6.94
N PRO A 36 12.86 -7.42 -5.68
CA PRO A 36 13.94 -6.93 -4.83
C PRO A 36 14.79 -8.06 -4.19
N PHE A 37 14.39 -9.36 -4.42
CA PHE A 37 15.02 -10.51 -3.76
C PHE A 37 15.20 -11.71 -4.72
N PRO A 38 16.36 -11.90 -5.36
CA PRO A 38 17.49 -10.97 -5.48
C PRO A 38 17.16 -9.82 -6.44
N ALA A 39 17.69 -8.63 -6.13
CA ALA A 39 17.59 -7.49 -7.03
C ALA A 39 18.61 -7.63 -8.17
N PRO A 40 18.21 -7.57 -9.45
CA PRO A 40 19.16 -7.59 -10.56
C PRO A 40 19.97 -6.29 -10.64
N ASP A 41 21.16 -6.32 -11.24
CA ASP A 41 22.10 -5.19 -11.26
C ASP A 41 21.49 -3.93 -11.88
N TRP A 42 20.71 -4.07 -12.95
CA TRP A 42 20.04 -2.93 -13.56
C TRP A 42 19.05 -2.24 -12.60
N PHE A 43 18.36 -3.02 -11.75
CA PHE A 43 17.43 -2.49 -10.77
C PHE A 43 18.18 -1.80 -9.60
N VAL A 44 19.30 -2.38 -9.18
CA VAL A 44 20.18 -1.77 -8.17
C VAL A 44 20.73 -0.43 -8.68
N ALA A 45 21.06 -0.33 -9.98
CA ALA A 45 21.53 0.90 -10.58
C ALA A 45 20.49 2.05 -10.52
N ILE A 46 19.19 1.74 -10.67
CA ILE A 46 18.13 2.75 -10.61
C ILE A 46 17.58 2.94 -9.18
N ASN A 47 17.78 1.97 -8.29
CA ASN A 47 17.39 2.08 -6.89
C ASN A 47 18.36 1.33 -5.97
N PRO A 48 19.39 2.00 -5.43
CA PRO A 48 20.37 1.38 -4.54
C PRO A 48 19.77 0.88 -3.21
N ALA A 49 18.59 1.37 -2.80
CA ALA A 49 17.88 0.88 -1.63
C ALA A 49 17.24 -0.50 -1.84
N LYS A 50 17.19 -1.00 -3.09
CA LYS A 50 16.63 -2.31 -3.46
C LYS A 50 15.19 -2.50 -2.98
N ARG A 51 14.38 -1.45 -3.07
CA ARG A 51 12.97 -1.44 -2.67
C ARG A 51 12.07 -1.23 -3.88
N ILE A 52 10.86 -1.69 -3.80
CA ILE A 52 9.79 -1.47 -4.78
C ILE A 52 8.66 -0.66 -4.13
N PRO A 53 7.96 0.18 -4.92
CA PRO A 53 8.07 0.42 -6.37
C PRO A 53 9.22 1.34 -6.77
N VAL A 54 9.51 1.34 -8.09
CA VAL A 54 10.19 2.42 -8.79
C VAL A 54 9.30 2.85 -9.95
N LEU A 55 9.04 4.14 -10.07
CA LEU A 55 8.38 4.72 -11.24
C LEU A 55 9.45 5.15 -12.25
N ARG A 56 9.21 4.91 -13.54
CA ARG A 56 9.88 5.56 -14.64
C ARG A 56 8.90 6.45 -15.38
N ASP A 57 9.24 7.71 -15.51
CA ASP A 57 8.58 8.62 -16.43
C ASP A 57 9.42 8.75 -17.70
N ARG A 58 8.98 8.12 -18.77
CA ARG A 58 9.68 8.08 -20.07
C ARG A 58 9.74 9.44 -20.75
N SER A 59 8.83 10.35 -20.42
CA SER A 59 8.86 11.74 -20.91
C SER A 59 10.04 12.53 -20.33
N VAL A 60 10.61 12.08 -19.20
CA VAL A 60 11.77 12.66 -18.54
C VAL A 60 13.05 11.91 -18.92
N GLY A 61 12.98 10.57 -18.98
CA GLY A 61 14.11 9.74 -19.37
C GLY A 61 13.73 8.27 -19.54
N ALA A 62 14.11 7.69 -20.68
CA ALA A 62 13.70 6.34 -21.07
C ALA A 62 14.64 5.24 -20.56
N GLU A 63 15.90 5.56 -20.22
CA GLU A 63 16.92 4.58 -19.87
C GLU A 63 17.73 4.98 -18.64
N GLY A 64 18.39 4.00 -18.05
CA GLY A 64 19.27 4.19 -16.87
C GLY A 64 18.54 4.80 -15.68
N VAL A 65 19.17 5.73 -14.98
CA VAL A 65 18.61 6.44 -13.83
C VAL A 65 17.67 7.57 -14.25
N ALA A 66 17.83 8.09 -15.47
CA ALA A 66 17.03 9.21 -15.96
C ALA A 66 15.53 8.85 -15.96
N GLY A 67 14.70 9.76 -15.44
CA GLY A 67 13.26 9.59 -15.34
C GLY A 67 12.80 8.59 -14.28
N THR A 68 13.69 8.02 -13.46
CA THR A 68 13.30 7.09 -12.39
C THR A 68 13.13 7.80 -11.04
N ILE A 69 12.09 7.39 -10.32
CA ILE A 69 11.80 7.83 -8.96
C ILE A 69 11.61 6.58 -8.12
N PRO A 70 12.50 6.27 -7.19
CA PRO A 70 12.29 5.25 -6.17
C PRO A 70 11.47 5.81 -5.01
N ASP A 71 10.85 4.91 -4.23
CA ASP A 71 10.01 5.21 -3.08
C ASP A 71 8.57 5.63 -3.41
N SER A 72 7.61 4.98 -2.74
CA SER A 72 6.18 5.15 -3.05
C SER A 72 5.65 6.54 -2.72
N SER A 73 6.10 7.15 -1.61
CA SER A 73 5.64 8.49 -1.21
C SER A 73 6.22 9.56 -2.14
N ALA A 74 7.49 9.43 -2.54
CA ALA A 74 8.09 10.31 -3.53
C ALA A 74 7.39 10.21 -4.89
N ILE A 75 7.02 9.00 -5.31
CA ILE A 75 6.26 8.76 -6.54
C ILE A 75 4.88 9.42 -6.45
N CYS A 76 4.14 9.21 -5.36
CA CYS A 76 2.80 9.79 -5.18
C CYS A 76 2.85 11.33 -5.17
N ALA A 77 3.82 11.91 -4.47
CA ALA A 77 4.04 13.36 -4.46
C ALA A 77 4.41 13.91 -5.86
N TYR A 78 5.23 13.20 -6.63
CA TYR A 78 5.54 13.55 -8.01
C TYR A 78 4.28 13.53 -8.89
N LEU A 79 3.49 12.45 -8.81
CA LEU A 79 2.25 12.30 -9.57
C LEU A 79 1.24 13.38 -9.22
N GLU A 80 1.13 13.75 -7.93
CA GLU A 80 0.26 14.86 -7.50
C GLU A 80 0.65 16.19 -8.15
N ARG A 81 1.95 16.51 -8.17
CA ARG A 81 2.43 17.77 -8.74
C ARG A 81 2.34 17.81 -10.26
N LYS A 82 2.63 16.70 -10.93
CA LYS A 82 2.56 16.59 -12.41
C LYS A 82 1.12 16.54 -12.91
N TYR A 83 0.25 15.87 -12.16
CA TYR A 83 -1.15 15.63 -12.48
C TYR A 83 -2.04 16.03 -11.28
N PRO A 84 -2.29 17.34 -11.06
CA PRO A 84 -2.91 17.81 -9.83
C PRO A 84 -4.41 17.51 -9.69
N ARG A 85 -5.03 16.89 -10.70
CA ARG A 85 -6.48 16.58 -10.66
C ARG A 85 -6.74 15.12 -11.06
N PRO A 86 -7.64 14.43 -10.32
CA PRO A 86 -8.19 14.85 -9.02
C PRO A 86 -7.08 14.98 -7.96
N ALA A 87 -7.24 15.92 -7.03
CA ALA A 87 -6.28 16.13 -5.95
C ALA A 87 -6.41 14.99 -4.92
N LEU A 88 -5.29 14.36 -4.57
CA LEU A 88 -5.20 13.36 -3.53
C LEU A 88 -4.43 13.85 -2.29
N TYR A 89 -3.89 15.05 -2.37
CA TYR A 89 -3.30 15.77 -1.24
C TYR A 89 -4.14 17.02 -0.96
N PRO A 90 -4.49 17.30 0.32
CA PRO A 90 -5.23 18.51 0.68
C PRO A 90 -4.49 19.79 0.27
N GLN A 91 -5.26 20.85 -0.06
CA GLN A 91 -4.69 22.16 -0.41
C GLN A 91 -4.42 23.05 0.81
N ASP A 92 -5.11 22.81 1.93
CA ASP A 92 -4.83 23.47 3.20
C ASP A 92 -3.52 22.94 3.79
N ASP A 93 -2.65 23.85 4.24
CA ASP A 93 -1.29 23.52 4.69
C ASP A 93 -1.28 22.57 5.88
N PHE A 94 -2.19 22.75 6.85
CA PHE A 94 -2.25 21.88 8.01
C PHE A 94 -2.84 20.50 7.67
N ALA A 95 -3.89 20.47 6.86
CA ALA A 95 -4.47 19.22 6.38
C ALA A 95 -3.46 18.46 5.50
N PHE A 96 -2.66 19.16 4.67
CA PHE A 96 -1.56 18.56 3.91
C PHE A 96 -0.52 17.89 4.83
N ALA A 97 -0.08 18.61 5.87
CA ALA A 97 0.86 18.05 6.85
C ALA A 97 0.27 16.83 7.58
N ARG A 98 -1.03 16.87 7.88
CA ARG A 98 -1.75 15.73 8.48
C ARG A 98 -1.84 14.55 7.51
N ALA A 99 -2.03 14.79 6.20
CA ALA A 99 -2.02 13.75 5.19
C ALA A 99 -0.68 13.03 5.12
N LEU A 100 0.42 13.79 5.09
CA LEU A 100 1.78 13.25 5.10
C LEU A 100 2.07 12.45 6.38
N TRP A 101 1.65 12.94 7.53
CA TRP A 101 1.83 12.21 8.79
C TRP A 101 1.08 10.88 8.81
N LEU A 102 -0.17 10.86 8.33
CA LEU A 102 -0.96 9.62 8.24
C LEU A 102 -0.40 8.64 7.20
N GLU A 103 0.10 9.16 6.07
CA GLU A 103 0.81 8.36 5.07
C GLU A 103 2.04 7.70 5.71
N GLU A 104 2.89 8.48 6.40
CA GLU A 104 4.08 7.96 7.08
C GLU A 104 3.72 6.99 8.21
N TYR A 105 2.69 7.27 8.99
CA TYR A 105 2.19 6.36 10.02
C TYR A 105 1.76 5.00 9.43
N ALA A 106 1.08 5.02 8.29
CA ALA A 106 0.70 3.80 7.58
C ALA A 106 1.91 3.06 7.01
N ASP A 107 2.86 3.78 6.42
CA ASP A 107 4.03 3.22 5.73
C ASP A 107 5.13 2.73 6.70
N SER A 108 5.13 3.20 7.95
CA SER A 108 6.06 2.78 8.99
C SER A 108 5.38 1.90 10.05
N GLU A 109 4.50 2.46 10.87
CA GLU A 109 3.93 1.76 12.03
C GLU A 109 3.00 0.60 11.64
N LEU A 110 2.02 0.86 10.77
CA LEU A 110 1.08 -0.17 10.32
C LEU A 110 1.79 -1.19 9.41
N ALA A 111 2.60 -0.71 8.46
CA ALA A 111 3.35 -1.57 7.54
C ALA A 111 4.32 -2.50 8.25
N ALA A 112 5.00 -2.04 9.31
CA ALA A 112 5.91 -2.89 10.08
C ALA A 112 5.15 -4.06 10.74
N ARG A 113 3.98 -3.80 11.36
CA ARG A 113 3.20 -4.85 12.02
C ARG A 113 2.55 -5.78 11.01
N VAL A 114 1.89 -5.25 10.00
CA VAL A 114 1.26 -6.07 8.97
C VAL A 114 2.31 -6.80 8.12
N GLY A 115 3.35 -6.11 7.67
CA GLY A 115 4.38 -6.68 6.81
C GLY A 115 5.26 -7.71 7.51
N LEU A 116 5.87 -7.33 8.65
CA LEU A 116 6.82 -8.20 9.37
C LEU A 116 6.13 -9.14 10.36
N GLY A 117 4.94 -8.78 10.82
CA GLY A 117 4.19 -9.54 11.82
C GLY A 117 3.18 -10.53 11.24
N LEU A 118 2.71 -10.32 10.02
CA LEU A 118 1.69 -11.16 9.38
C LEU A 118 2.10 -11.61 7.97
N PHE A 119 2.26 -10.65 7.04
CA PHE A 119 2.41 -10.99 5.61
C PHE A 119 3.66 -11.84 5.34
N ARG A 120 4.83 -11.44 5.87
CA ARG A 120 6.06 -12.21 5.69
C ARG A 120 6.03 -13.56 6.40
N PRO A 121 5.67 -13.64 7.71
CA PRO A 121 5.66 -14.91 8.41
C PRO A 121 4.59 -15.88 7.92
N ILE A 122 3.52 -15.42 7.31
CA ILE A 122 2.44 -16.28 6.81
C ILE A 122 2.50 -16.46 5.30
N VAL A 123 2.30 -15.36 4.56
CA VAL A 123 2.12 -15.42 3.09
C VAL A 123 3.45 -15.74 2.41
N MET A 124 4.49 -14.94 2.68
CA MET A 124 5.79 -15.17 2.05
C MET A 124 6.43 -16.49 2.48
N ALA A 125 6.23 -16.91 3.74
CA ALA A 125 6.70 -18.24 4.17
C ALA A 125 6.10 -19.32 3.29
N ARG A 126 4.78 -19.34 3.10
CA ARG A 126 4.08 -20.30 2.23
C ARG A 126 4.53 -20.21 0.77
N MET A 127 4.65 -18.99 0.22
CA MET A 127 5.12 -18.79 -1.15
C MET A 127 6.53 -19.33 -1.41
N PHE A 128 7.37 -19.34 -0.37
CA PHE A 128 8.73 -19.92 -0.44
C PHE A 128 8.84 -21.36 0.09
N GLY A 129 7.70 -22.05 0.30
CA GLY A 129 7.68 -23.43 0.78
C GLY A 129 8.18 -23.59 2.22
N ARG A 130 8.07 -22.55 3.05
CA ARG A 130 8.46 -22.56 4.47
C ARG A 130 7.24 -22.68 5.36
N GLU A 131 7.42 -23.23 6.55
CA GLU A 131 6.39 -23.26 7.58
C GLU A 131 6.06 -21.84 8.06
N PRO A 132 4.77 -21.49 8.18
CA PRO A 132 4.33 -20.22 8.72
C PRO A 132 4.67 -20.07 10.20
N ASP A 133 5.13 -18.88 10.60
CA ASP A 133 5.32 -18.53 12.01
C ASP A 133 4.01 -18.02 12.62
N LEU A 134 3.20 -18.97 13.11
CA LEU A 134 1.89 -18.68 13.71
C LEU A 134 2.03 -17.97 15.07
N GLU A 135 3.10 -18.20 15.82
CA GLU A 135 3.33 -17.53 17.10
C GLU A 135 3.56 -16.04 16.89
N ARG A 136 4.41 -15.69 15.92
CA ARG A 136 4.63 -14.29 15.53
C ARG A 136 3.32 -13.61 15.08
N ALA A 137 2.52 -14.32 14.28
CA ALA A 137 1.24 -13.80 13.80
C ALA A 137 0.25 -13.56 14.95
N ARG A 138 0.13 -14.51 15.90
CA ARG A 138 -0.72 -14.36 17.09
C ARG A 138 -0.31 -13.17 17.94
N LYS A 139 0.98 -13.00 18.21
CA LYS A 139 1.50 -11.86 18.97
C LYS A 139 1.12 -10.55 18.31
N THR A 140 1.31 -10.47 16.99
CA THR A 140 0.97 -9.27 16.21
C THR A 140 -0.51 -8.94 16.29
N LEU A 141 -1.39 -9.92 16.05
CA LEU A 141 -2.84 -9.72 16.07
C LEU A 141 -3.38 -9.36 17.45
N ARG A 142 -2.85 -9.98 18.50
CA ARG A 142 -3.40 -9.81 19.85
C ARG A 142 -2.81 -8.65 20.64
N GLN A 143 -1.58 -8.23 20.32
CA GLN A 143 -0.84 -7.26 21.14
C GLN A 143 -0.38 -6.02 20.38
N GLU A 144 0.07 -6.17 19.13
CA GLU A 144 0.74 -5.08 18.42
C GLU A 144 -0.21 -4.26 17.54
N LEU A 145 -1.22 -4.88 16.92
CA LEU A 145 -2.18 -4.22 16.04
C LEU A 145 -3.35 -3.52 16.78
N PRO A 146 -3.89 -4.03 17.90
CA PRO A 146 -5.05 -3.40 18.53
C PRO A 146 -4.88 -1.92 18.86
N PRO A 147 -3.76 -1.42 19.40
CA PRO A 147 -3.58 0.02 19.64
C PRO A 147 -3.61 0.86 18.36
N ILE A 148 -3.12 0.30 17.23
CA ILE A 148 -3.17 0.96 15.91
C ILE A 148 -4.62 1.00 15.42
N PHE A 149 -5.35 -0.10 15.56
CA PHE A 149 -6.75 -0.15 15.17
C PHE A 149 -7.63 0.77 16.02
N ASP A 150 -7.39 0.85 17.34
CA ASP A 150 -8.08 1.79 18.24
C ASP A 150 -7.84 3.25 17.79
N HIS A 151 -6.60 3.60 17.39
CA HIS A 151 -6.27 4.92 16.85
C HIS A 151 -6.98 5.20 15.53
N LEU A 152 -6.97 4.25 14.59
CA LEU A 152 -7.62 4.41 13.29
C LEU A 152 -9.14 4.45 13.42
N GLU A 153 -9.74 3.62 14.29
CA GLU A 153 -11.19 3.65 14.61
C GLU A 153 -11.61 5.05 15.05
N ALA A 154 -10.88 5.63 16.02
CA ALA A 154 -11.15 6.99 16.50
C ALA A 154 -10.96 8.05 15.38
N SER A 155 -10.03 7.82 14.47
CA SER A 155 -9.73 8.75 13.38
C SER A 155 -10.81 8.78 12.29
N VAL A 156 -11.49 7.65 12.03
CA VAL A 156 -12.52 7.52 10.98
C VAL A 156 -13.94 7.62 11.53
N ALA A 157 -14.14 7.63 12.85
CA ALA A 157 -15.45 7.69 13.47
C ALA A 157 -16.25 8.93 13.01
N GLY A 158 -17.42 8.70 12.39
CA GLY A 158 -18.29 9.75 11.86
C GLY A 158 -17.76 10.49 10.63
N ARG A 159 -16.75 9.95 9.96
CA ARG A 159 -16.13 10.55 8.76
C ARG A 159 -16.21 9.60 7.57
N GLU A 160 -16.25 10.18 6.38
CA GLU A 160 -16.17 9.42 5.14
C GLU A 160 -14.71 8.97 4.87
N PHE A 161 -13.74 9.90 5.05
CA PHE A 161 -12.31 9.68 4.90
C PHE A 161 -11.55 10.25 6.10
N LEU A 162 -10.29 9.86 6.26
CA LEU A 162 -9.43 10.25 7.40
C LEU A 162 -9.31 11.77 7.58
N LEU A 163 -9.33 12.53 6.50
CA LEU A 163 -9.19 13.99 6.51
C LEU A 163 -10.51 14.72 6.17
N GLY A 164 -11.65 14.04 6.16
CA GLY A 164 -12.94 14.66 5.92
C GLY A 164 -13.77 14.01 4.83
N ALA A 165 -14.22 14.80 3.82
CA ALA A 165 -15.16 14.35 2.79
C ALA A 165 -14.51 13.93 1.47
N ALA A 166 -13.18 14.08 1.32
CA ALA A 166 -12.46 13.72 0.10
C ALA A 166 -11.42 12.63 0.35
N LEU A 167 -11.33 11.68 -0.59
CA LEU A 167 -10.27 10.69 -0.61
C LEU A 167 -8.89 11.37 -0.67
N SER A 168 -7.96 10.90 0.14
CA SER A 168 -6.61 11.43 0.17
C SER A 168 -5.56 10.31 0.16
N ILE A 169 -4.29 10.71 0.02
CA ILE A 169 -3.16 9.78 0.12
C ILE A 169 -3.13 9.05 1.47
N ALA A 170 -3.61 9.66 2.54
CA ALA A 170 -3.71 9.05 3.86
C ALA A 170 -4.61 7.81 3.84
N ASP A 171 -5.77 7.91 3.19
CA ASP A 171 -6.73 6.81 3.04
C ASP A 171 -6.15 5.68 2.21
N ILE A 172 -5.48 6.03 1.11
CA ILE A 172 -4.85 5.07 0.21
C ILE A 172 -3.73 4.32 0.95
N ALA A 173 -2.86 5.03 1.67
CA ALA A 173 -1.75 4.43 2.42
C ALA A 173 -2.24 3.47 3.51
N VAL A 174 -3.25 3.85 4.28
CA VAL A 174 -3.86 2.99 5.31
C VAL A 174 -4.52 1.78 4.67
N ALA A 175 -5.45 1.98 3.72
CA ALA A 175 -6.22 0.90 3.14
C ALA A 175 -5.35 -0.14 2.43
N THR A 176 -4.24 0.27 1.79
CA THR A 176 -3.32 -0.64 1.11
C THR A 176 -2.65 -1.62 2.07
N GLN A 177 -2.36 -1.23 3.32
CA GLN A 177 -1.80 -2.13 4.32
C GLN A 177 -2.81 -3.18 4.78
N PHE A 178 -4.09 -2.81 4.88
CA PHE A 178 -5.15 -3.76 5.25
C PHE A 178 -5.43 -4.81 4.17
N VAL A 179 -5.11 -4.57 2.92
CA VAL A 179 -5.13 -5.62 1.89
C VAL A 179 -4.10 -6.72 2.22
N ASN A 180 -2.89 -6.36 2.66
CA ASN A 180 -1.90 -7.35 3.09
C ASN A 180 -2.30 -8.06 4.39
N PHE A 181 -3.00 -7.37 5.30
CA PHE A 181 -3.62 -7.96 6.47
C PHE A 181 -4.63 -9.05 6.07
N GLN A 182 -5.51 -8.76 5.08
CA GLN A 182 -6.47 -9.74 4.55
C GLN A 182 -5.80 -10.88 3.79
N HIS A 183 -4.75 -10.61 2.99
CA HIS A 183 -3.99 -11.66 2.32
C HIS A 183 -3.31 -12.63 3.30
N ALA A 184 -2.95 -12.15 4.47
CA ALA A 184 -2.45 -13.02 5.54
C ALA A 184 -3.54 -13.90 6.18
N GLY A 185 -4.81 -13.73 5.78
CA GLY A 185 -5.96 -14.46 6.34
C GLY A 185 -6.54 -13.82 7.60
N ALA A 186 -6.03 -12.66 8.01
CA ALA A 186 -6.54 -11.96 9.18
C ALA A 186 -7.84 -11.20 8.86
N ARG A 187 -8.70 -11.08 9.86
CA ARG A 187 -9.97 -10.36 9.77
C ARG A 187 -10.08 -9.34 10.90
N LEU A 188 -10.58 -8.15 10.56
CA LEU A 188 -10.86 -7.12 11.55
C LEU A 188 -12.15 -7.49 12.33
N ASP A 189 -12.11 -7.39 13.65
CA ASP A 189 -13.29 -7.56 14.48
C ASP A 189 -14.20 -6.32 14.37
N ALA A 190 -15.23 -6.41 13.51
CA ALA A 190 -16.18 -5.34 13.28
C ALA A 190 -17.05 -5.01 14.50
N ALA A 191 -17.15 -5.89 15.51
CA ALA A 191 -17.84 -5.57 16.76
C ALA A 191 -17.00 -4.62 17.64
N ARG A 192 -15.68 -4.75 17.55
CA ARG A 192 -14.74 -3.88 18.28
C ARG A 192 -14.40 -2.60 17.51
N TRP A 193 -14.26 -2.68 16.19
CA TRP A 193 -13.83 -1.56 15.33
C TRP A 193 -14.81 -1.35 14.15
N PRO A 194 -16.08 -0.98 14.45
CA PRO A 194 -17.13 -0.90 13.43
C PRO A 194 -16.90 0.19 12.38
N SER A 195 -16.40 1.37 12.79
CA SER A 195 -16.15 2.47 11.86
C SER A 195 -14.99 2.16 10.93
N LEU A 196 -13.90 1.58 11.45
CA LEU A 196 -12.74 1.16 10.65
C LEU A 196 -13.13 0.04 9.68
N ALA A 197 -13.94 -0.93 10.11
CA ALA A 197 -14.39 -2.01 9.26
C ALA A 197 -15.22 -1.49 8.07
N ALA A 198 -16.22 -0.65 8.33
CA ALA A 198 -17.05 -0.04 7.29
C ALA A 198 -16.24 0.89 6.36
N TYR A 199 -15.29 1.64 6.90
CA TYR A 199 -14.38 2.48 6.13
C TYR A 199 -13.52 1.66 5.17
N LEU A 200 -12.90 0.58 5.62
CA LEU A 200 -12.07 -0.29 4.79
C LEU A 200 -12.89 -1.01 3.72
N GLU A 201 -14.11 -1.46 4.05
CA GLU A 201 -15.01 -2.08 3.08
C GLU A 201 -15.32 -1.11 1.93
N ARG A 202 -15.66 0.15 2.23
CA ARG A 202 -15.90 1.18 1.20
C ARG A 202 -14.68 1.45 0.33
N LEU A 203 -13.48 1.54 0.92
CA LEU A 203 -12.27 1.79 0.17
C LEU A 203 -11.88 0.61 -0.72
N HIS A 204 -11.93 -0.61 -0.19
CA HIS A 204 -11.59 -1.81 -0.97
C HIS A 204 -12.60 -2.13 -2.07
N ALA A 205 -13.85 -1.64 -1.96
CA ALA A 205 -14.86 -1.73 -3.03
C ALA A 205 -14.66 -0.73 -4.17
N ARG A 206 -13.80 0.29 -4.01
CA ARG A 206 -13.47 1.22 -5.11
C ARG A 206 -12.78 0.48 -6.24
N PRO A 207 -13.09 0.77 -7.52
CA PRO A 207 -12.46 0.10 -8.66
C PRO A 207 -10.92 0.11 -8.59
N SER A 208 -10.33 1.23 -8.15
CA SER A 208 -8.88 1.40 -7.99
C SER A 208 -8.23 0.37 -7.05
N PHE A 209 -8.94 -0.04 -5.98
CA PHE A 209 -8.49 -1.09 -5.07
C PHE A 209 -8.94 -2.47 -5.53
N ALA A 210 -10.20 -2.61 -5.94
CA ALA A 210 -10.79 -3.90 -6.30
C ALA A 210 -10.00 -4.59 -7.42
N ASP A 211 -9.60 -3.84 -8.45
CA ASP A 211 -8.82 -4.36 -9.57
C ASP A 211 -7.42 -4.83 -9.13
N CYS A 212 -6.74 -4.06 -8.26
CA CYS A 212 -5.46 -4.47 -7.67
C CYS A 212 -5.61 -5.75 -6.83
N ILE A 213 -6.63 -5.80 -5.96
CA ILE A 213 -6.89 -6.95 -5.09
C ILE A 213 -7.21 -8.20 -5.92
N ALA A 214 -8.01 -8.07 -6.97
CA ALA A 214 -8.34 -9.18 -7.88
C ALA A 214 -7.07 -9.72 -8.57
N ALA A 215 -6.25 -8.84 -9.13
CA ALA A 215 -4.99 -9.21 -9.80
C ALA A 215 -3.97 -9.85 -8.83
N GLU A 216 -4.00 -9.49 -7.55
CA GLU A 216 -3.12 -10.07 -6.54
C GLU A 216 -3.57 -11.44 -6.06
N ARG A 217 -4.88 -11.68 -5.98
CA ARG A 217 -5.44 -12.99 -5.62
C ARG A 217 -5.09 -14.10 -6.61
N GLU A 218 -4.79 -13.75 -7.86
CA GLU A 218 -4.27 -14.71 -8.85
C GLU A 218 -2.84 -15.15 -8.53
N PHE A 219 -2.09 -14.32 -7.82
CA PHE A 219 -0.66 -14.51 -7.53
C PHE A 219 -0.41 -14.95 -6.08
N ILE A 220 -1.20 -14.45 -5.14
CA ILE A 220 -1.08 -14.75 -3.71
C ILE A 220 -2.07 -15.84 -3.33
N PRO A 221 -1.62 -17.01 -2.84
CA PRO A 221 -2.52 -18.07 -2.41
C PRO A 221 -3.38 -17.61 -1.23
N ALA A 222 -4.62 -18.02 -1.22
CA ALA A 222 -5.52 -17.76 -0.09
C ALA A 222 -4.90 -18.30 1.21
N SER A 223 -4.96 -17.47 2.24
CA SER A 223 -4.53 -17.84 3.59
C SER A 223 -5.72 -17.74 4.54
N GLU A 224 -5.86 -18.73 5.38
CA GLU A 224 -6.76 -18.68 6.53
C GLU A 224 -5.89 -18.74 7.79
N LEU A 225 -6.10 -17.78 8.68
CA LEU A 225 -5.51 -17.77 10.01
C LEU A 225 -6.58 -18.17 11.00
N ASP A 226 -6.51 -19.43 11.43
CA ASP A 226 -7.30 -19.97 12.53
C ASP A 226 -6.54 -19.68 13.84
N LEU A 227 -6.76 -18.47 14.42
CA LEU A 227 -5.96 -17.94 15.54
C LEU A 227 -6.81 -17.55 16.74
#